data_5eb53221cee2bc4e818e90cfc8b7c0f6
#
_entry.id   5eb53221cee2bc4e818e90cfc8b7c0f6
#
_cell.length_a   1.000
_cell.length_b   1.000
_cell.length_c   1.000
_cell.angle_alpha   90.00
_cell.angle_beta   90.00
_cell.angle_gamma   90.00
#
_symmetry.space_group_name_H-M   'P 1'
#
loop_
_entity.id
_entity.type
_entity.pdbx_description
1 polymer ?
#
loop_
_entity_poly.entity_id
_entity_poly.type
_entity_poly.pdbx_seq_one_letter_code
_entity_poly.pdbx_strand_id
1 'polypeptide(L)'
;MKICVFTENDYRGGVDTFLINLFNSWPNSNDKLTLACNQTYPGLEAISEKTVRPIEKTCYNRFFTSKFVKGKKKSSFVQSFFHIFFILLYQLLQYPLLFPWYTISLTIFFRHSDFDRLIVINGGYPASLLCRCAVIGWKMSGKKTGAILSFNN
;
A
#
# COMPACT_ATOMS: atom_id res chain seq x y z
N MET A 1 6.40 -14.77 15.57
CA MET A 1 6.95 -13.48 15.06
C MET A 1 5.80 -12.54 14.76
N LYS A 2 6.05 -11.21 14.71
CA LYS A 2 5.09 -10.20 14.26
C LYS A 2 5.44 -9.78 12.84
N ILE A 3 4.56 -10.01 11.90
CA ILE A 3 4.81 -9.83 10.47
C ILE A 3 3.85 -8.78 9.93
N CYS A 4 4.42 -7.73 9.33
CA CYS A 4 3.66 -6.72 8.62
C CYS A 4 3.58 -7.09 7.14
N VAL A 5 2.36 -7.28 6.66
CA VAL A 5 2.06 -7.43 5.22
C VAL A 5 1.57 -6.09 4.72
N PHE A 6 2.39 -5.40 3.92
CA PHE A 6 2.11 -4.06 3.43
C PHE A 6 1.64 -4.11 1.99
N THR A 7 0.52 -3.47 1.71
CA THR A 7 -0.01 -3.34 0.34
C THR A 7 -0.65 -1.97 0.12
N GLU A 8 -0.66 -1.53 -1.12
CA GLU A 8 -1.39 -0.37 -1.58
C GLU A 8 -2.24 -0.74 -2.80
N ASN A 9 -3.55 -0.66 -2.65
CA ASN A 9 -4.48 -1.03 -3.71
C ASN A 9 -5.68 -0.08 -3.76
N ASP A 10 -6.04 0.31 -4.98
CA ASP A 10 -7.21 1.17 -5.25
C ASP A 10 -8.39 0.39 -5.86
N TYR A 11 -8.17 -0.88 -6.19
CA TYR A 11 -9.15 -1.74 -6.87
C TYR A 11 -9.18 -3.11 -6.21
N ARG A 12 -10.34 -3.75 -6.33
CA ARG A 12 -10.46 -5.19 -6.04
C ARG A 12 -9.82 -5.99 -7.18
N GLY A 13 -9.14 -7.07 -6.87
CA GLY A 13 -8.52 -7.89 -7.90
C GLY A 13 -7.69 -9.06 -7.37
N GLY A 14 -6.76 -9.54 -8.18
CA GLY A 14 -5.92 -10.69 -7.88
C GLY A 14 -5.13 -10.57 -6.58
N VAL A 15 -4.78 -9.34 -6.16
CA VAL A 15 -4.09 -9.10 -4.88
C VAL A 15 -4.95 -9.51 -3.69
N ASP A 16 -6.27 -9.30 -3.75
CA ASP A 16 -7.19 -9.69 -2.67
C ASP A 16 -7.17 -11.21 -2.48
N THR A 17 -7.31 -11.95 -3.59
CA THR A 17 -7.26 -13.41 -3.60
C THR A 17 -5.92 -13.94 -3.10
N PHE A 18 -4.83 -13.30 -3.54
CA PHE A 18 -3.49 -13.66 -3.10
C PHE A 18 -3.33 -13.45 -1.58
N LEU A 19 -3.76 -12.29 -1.05
CA LEU A 19 -3.69 -11.99 0.38
C LEU A 19 -4.50 -12.99 1.21
N ILE A 20 -5.73 -13.33 0.77
CA ILE A 20 -6.57 -14.34 1.43
C ILE A 20 -5.85 -15.69 1.48
N ASN A 21 -5.32 -16.14 0.35
CA ASN A 21 -4.59 -17.40 0.29
C ASN A 21 -3.32 -17.37 1.14
N LEU A 22 -2.56 -16.27 1.10
CA LEU A 22 -1.36 -16.09 1.91
C LEU A 22 -1.66 -16.22 3.40
N PHE A 23 -2.70 -15.53 3.87
CA PHE A 23 -3.07 -15.56 5.28
C PHE A 23 -3.60 -16.92 5.71
N ASN A 24 -4.42 -17.57 4.88
CA ASN A 24 -5.02 -18.87 5.19
C ASN A 24 -4.00 -20.02 5.13
N SER A 25 -3.00 -19.91 4.25
CA SER A 25 -1.95 -20.93 4.11
C SER A 25 -0.66 -20.61 4.89
N TRP A 26 -0.67 -19.60 5.76
CA TRP A 26 0.51 -19.25 6.54
C TRP A 26 0.94 -20.39 7.46
N PRO A 27 2.17 -20.91 7.33
CA PRO A 27 2.55 -22.19 7.92
C PRO A 27 2.65 -22.18 9.46
N ASN A 28 2.99 -21.02 10.06
CA ASN A 28 3.18 -20.94 11.50
C ASN A 28 2.01 -20.24 12.19
N SER A 29 1.22 -21.00 12.97
CA SER A 29 0.06 -20.49 13.69
C SER A 29 0.39 -19.46 14.77
N ASN A 30 1.61 -19.50 15.32
CA ASN A 30 2.05 -18.57 16.37
C ASN A 30 2.48 -17.19 15.87
N ASP A 31 2.59 -17.02 14.55
CA ASP A 31 2.94 -15.72 13.98
C ASP A 31 1.73 -14.79 14.01
N LYS A 32 1.94 -13.55 14.46
CA LYS A 32 0.93 -12.49 14.38
C LYS A 32 1.07 -11.77 13.04
N LEU A 33 -0.01 -11.80 12.26
CA LEU A 33 -0.06 -11.19 10.94
C LEU A 33 -0.84 -9.87 11.01
N THR A 34 -0.24 -8.80 10.54
CA THR A 34 -0.85 -7.47 10.44
C THR A 34 -0.90 -7.04 8.99
N LEU A 35 -2.08 -6.76 8.47
CA LEU A 35 -2.27 -6.16 7.15
C LEU A 35 -2.21 -4.64 7.27
N ALA A 36 -1.17 -4.03 6.71
CA ALA A 36 -1.04 -2.59 6.57
C ALA A 36 -1.43 -2.18 5.15
N CYS A 37 -2.51 -1.41 5.02
CA CYS A 37 -3.04 -1.00 3.72
C CYS A 37 -3.57 0.44 3.75
N ASN A 38 -3.83 0.99 2.55
CA ASN A 38 -4.47 2.30 2.46
C ASN A 38 -5.91 2.23 2.97
N GLN A 39 -6.36 3.28 3.66
CA GLN A 39 -7.69 3.37 4.28
C GLN A 39 -8.84 3.17 3.26
N THR A 40 -8.61 3.53 2.01
CA THR A 40 -9.60 3.42 0.93
C THR A 40 -9.53 2.08 0.18
N TYR A 41 -8.83 1.08 0.72
CA TYR A 41 -8.69 -0.22 0.06
C TYR A 41 -10.03 -0.97 -0.01
N PRO A 42 -10.61 -1.16 -1.20
CA PRO A 42 -11.94 -1.74 -1.33
C PRO A 42 -11.98 -3.26 -1.08
N GLY A 43 -10.82 -3.93 -1.09
CA GLY A 43 -10.69 -5.37 -0.82
C GLY A 43 -10.63 -5.73 0.66
N LEU A 44 -10.47 -4.74 1.55
CA LEU A 44 -10.22 -4.97 2.98
C LEU A 44 -11.34 -5.77 3.67
N GLU A 45 -12.59 -5.48 3.33
CA GLU A 45 -13.76 -6.17 3.88
C GLU A 45 -13.78 -7.65 3.44
N ALA A 46 -13.62 -7.91 2.15
CA ALA A 46 -13.58 -9.25 1.59
C ALA A 46 -12.42 -10.10 2.15
N ILE A 47 -11.25 -9.49 2.36
CA ILE A 47 -10.11 -10.16 3.00
C ILE A 47 -10.49 -10.55 4.43
N SER A 48 -11.14 -9.64 5.17
CA SER A 48 -11.57 -9.91 6.55
C SER A 48 -12.55 -11.04 6.67
N GLU A 49 -13.53 -11.12 5.78
CA GLU A 49 -14.57 -12.13 5.78
C GLU A 49 -14.06 -13.51 5.37
N LYS A 50 -13.14 -13.56 4.40
CA LYS A 50 -12.65 -14.83 3.82
C LYS A 50 -11.39 -15.38 4.47
N THR A 51 -10.78 -14.62 5.39
CA THR A 51 -9.61 -15.10 6.12
C THR A 51 -10.05 -15.81 7.38
N VAL A 52 -9.71 -17.08 7.49
CA VAL A 52 -10.03 -17.94 8.65
C VAL A 52 -9.24 -17.53 9.88
N ARG A 53 -8.01 -17.08 9.67
CA ARG A 53 -7.11 -16.66 10.73
C ARG A 53 -7.35 -15.21 11.14
N PRO A 54 -7.29 -14.87 12.45
CA PRO A 54 -7.37 -13.48 12.87
C PRO A 54 -6.17 -12.68 12.37
N ILE A 55 -6.45 -11.56 11.68
CA ILE A 55 -5.47 -10.63 11.15
C ILE A 55 -5.69 -9.27 11.82
N GLU A 56 -4.62 -8.69 12.31
CA GLU A 56 -4.64 -7.29 12.72
C GLU A 56 -4.62 -6.38 11.48
N LYS A 57 -5.30 -5.24 11.56
CA LYS A 57 -5.40 -4.29 10.45
C LYS A 57 -4.85 -2.95 10.88
N THR A 58 -3.98 -2.38 10.07
CA THR A 58 -3.46 -1.03 10.23
C THR A 58 -3.70 -0.27 8.95
N CYS A 59 -4.50 0.79 9.01
CA CYS A 59 -4.79 1.61 7.85
C CYS A 59 -4.00 2.92 7.94
N TYR A 60 -3.41 3.33 6.83
CA TYR A 60 -2.75 4.62 6.72
C TYR A 60 -3.48 5.55 5.73
N ASN A 61 -3.45 6.83 6.05
CA ASN A 61 -4.05 7.85 5.22
C ASN A 61 -3.12 8.23 4.07
N ARG A 62 -3.69 8.32 2.87
CA ARG A 62 -3.07 8.97 1.73
C ARG A 62 -3.46 10.43 1.66
N PHE A 63 -2.50 11.32 1.47
CA PHE A 63 -2.80 12.73 1.20
C PHE A 63 -3.49 12.93 -0.16
N PHE A 64 -3.20 12.06 -1.15
CA PHE A 64 -3.84 12.11 -2.46
C PHE A 64 -4.28 10.71 -2.89
N THR A 65 -5.56 10.54 -3.15
CA THR A 65 -6.10 9.30 -3.71
C THR A 65 -6.16 9.39 -5.24
N SER A 66 -5.98 8.26 -5.92
CA SER A 66 -6.16 8.16 -7.38
C SER A 66 -7.55 8.62 -7.87
N LYS A 67 -8.53 8.72 -6.96
CA LYS A 67 -9.86 9.28 -7.26
C LYS A 67 -9.81 10.75 -7.69
N PHE A 68 -8.81 11.52 -7.23
CA PHE A 68 -8.62 12.91 -7.65
C PHE A 68 -8.18 13.01 -9.12
N VAL A 69 -7.48 11.98 -9.60
CA VAL A 69 -6.98 11.90 -10.98
C VAL A 69 -8.06 11.41 -11.95
N LYS A 70 -9.08 10.69 -11.45
CA LYS A 70 -10.20 10.19 -12.26
C LYS A 70 -11.38 11.16 -12.24
N GLY A 71 -11.25 12.29 -12.91
CA GLY A 71 -12.33 13.26 -13.07
C GLY A 71 -13.56 12.64 -13.78
N LYS A 72 -14.76 13.05 -13.35
CA LYS A 72 -16.04 12.66 -13.95
C LYS A 72 -16.06 13.01 -15.45
N LYS A 73 -16.50 12.07 -16.25
CA LYS A 73 -16.57 12.06 -17.73
C LYS A 73 -17.57 13.07 -18.34
N LYS A 74 -17.70 14.27 -17.85
CA LYS A 74 -18.43 15.37 -18.50
C LYS A 74 -17.74 16.68 -18.15
N SER A 75 -16.83 17.13 -18.99
CA SER A 75 -16.19 18.42 -18.75
C SER A 75 -15.99 19.17 -20.07
N SER A 76 -16.21 20.47 -20.00
CA SER A 76 -15.81 21.46 -20.99
C SER A 76 -14.32 21.30 -21.33
N PHE A 77 -13.91 21.70 -22.53
CA PHE A 77 -12.51 21.68 -22.98
C PHE A 77 -11.56 22.32 -21.96
N VAL A 78 -11.98 23.41 -21.33
CA VAL A 78 -11.23 24.12 -20.28
C VAL A 78 -11.02 23.24 -19.04
N GLN A 79 -12.04 22.50 -18.60
CA GLN A 79 -11.92 21.60 -17.44
C GLN A 79 -10.98 20.43 -17.76
N SER A 80 -10.96 19.92 -18.99
CA SER A 80 -10.03 18.88 -19.40
C SER A 80 -8.58 19.36 -19.38
N PHE A 81 -8.33 20.61 -19.81
CA PHE A 81 -7.01 21.21 -19.78
C PHE A 81 -6.49 21.36 -18.34
N PHE A 82 -7.29 21.92 -17.42
CA PHE A 82 -6.93 22.02 -16.01
C PHE A 82 -6.71 20.66 -15.39
N HIS A 83 -7.52 19.66 -15.73
CA HIS A 83 -7.36 18.31 -15.22
C HIS A 83 -6.01 17.69 -15.64
N ILE A 84 -5.64 17.81 -16.93
CA ILE A 84 -4.36 17.33 -17.44
C ILE A 84 -3.20 18.09 -16.75
N PHE A 85 -3.31 19.41 -16.61
CA PHE A 85 -2.31 20.22 -15.92
C PHE A 85 -2.11 19.75 -14.46
N PHE A 86 -3.19 19.50 -13.72
CA PHE A 86 -3.11 18.99 -12.35
C PHE A 86 -2.52 17.58 -12.28
N ILE A 87 -2.80 16.72 -13.25
CA ILE A 87 -2.18 15.39 -13.33
C ILE A 87 -0.67 15.52 -13.52
N LEU A 88 -0.24 16.35 -14.47
CA LEU A 88 1.18 16.57 -14.74
C LEU A 88 1.90 17.21 -13.54
N LEU A 89 1.27 18.21 -12.92
CA LEU A 89 1.80 18.84 -11.71
C LEU A 89 1.91 17.82 -10.57
N TYR A 90 0.88 16.99 -10.37
CA TYR A 90 0.92 15.91 -9.37
C TYR A 90 2.06 14.92 -9.65
N GLN A 91 2.22 14.48 -10.90
CA GLN A 91 3.31 13.57 -11.28
C GLN A 91 4.69 14.22 -11.06
N LEU A 92 4.82 15.51 -11.39
CA LEU A 92 6.06 16.26 -11.17
C LEU A 92 6.40 16.40 -9.68
N LEU A 93 5.41 16.66 -8.82
CA LEU A 93 5.59 16.86 -7.39
C LEU A 93 5.65 15.55 -6.59
N GLN A 94 5.14 14.46 -7.16
CA GLN A 94 5.05 13.17 -6.49
C GLN A 94 6.41 12.67 -6.01
N TYR A 95 7.44 12.74 -6.85
CA TYR A 95 8.76 12.25 -6.51
C TYR A 95 9.54 13.17 -5.56
N PRO A 96 9.67 14.48 -5.80
CA PRO A 96 10.49 15.33 -4.94
C PRO A 96 9.84 15.64 -3.58
N LEU A 97 8.51 15.65 -3.47
CA LEU A 97 7.82 16.02 -2.22
C LEU A 97 7.15 14.83 -1.53
N LEU A 98 6.32 14.07 -2.24
CA LEU A 98 5.52 13.00 -1.61
C LEU A 98 6.37 11.77 -1.29
N PHE A 99 7.33 11.42 -2.13
CA PHE A 99 8.19 10.28 -1.90
C PHE A 99 9.03 10.41 -0.61
N PRO A 100 9.77 11.52 -0.37
CA PRO A 100 10.49 11.71 0.88
C PRO A 100 9.56 11.75 2.09
N TRP A 101 8.43 12.46 1.97
CA TRP A 101 7.44 12.55 3.04
C TRP A 101 6.91 11.18 3.47
N TYR A 102 6.45 10.36 2.52
CA TYR A 102 5.96 9.01 2.83
C TYR A 102 7.07 8.11 3.34
N THR A 103 8.28 8.25 2.81
CA THR A 103 9.43 7.46 3.28
C THR A 103 9.76 7.78 4.73
N ILE A 104 9.81 9.06 5.11
CA ILE A 104 10.04 9.49 6.48
C ILE A 104 8.91 9.01 7.40
N SER A 105 7.66 9.21 7.00
CA SER A 105 6.48 8.80 7.78
C SER A 105 6.48 7.29 8.03
N LEU A 106 6.77 6.49 7.00
CA LEU A 106 6.84 5.03 7.13
C LEU A 106 8.09 4.58 7.91
N THR A 107 9.21 5.30 7.81
CA THR A 107 10.38 5.04 8.65
C THR A 107 10.03 5.20 10.12
N ILE A 108 9.36 6.29 10.49
CA ILE A 108 8.92 6.56 11.86
C ILE A 108 7.93 5.47 12.31
N PHE A 109 6.94 5.15 11.48
CA PHE A 109 5.99 4.08 11.75
C PHE A 109 6.66 2.75 12.03
N PHE A 110 7.57 2.30 11.17
CA PHE A 110 8.28 1.03 11.36
C PHE A 110 9.24 1.06 12.54
N ARG A 111 9.87 2.19 12.82
CA ARG A 111 10.78 2.35 13.95
C ARG A 111 10.06 2.16 15.29
N HIS A 112 8.83 2.66 15.42
CA HIS A 112 8.02 2.55 16.64
C HIS A 112 7.16 1.28 16.68
N SER A 113 7.08 0.53 15.57
CA SER A 113 6.38 -0.75 15.54
C SER A 113 7.26 -1.87 16.09
N ASP A 114 6.62 -2.91 16.59
CA ASP A 114 7.28 -4.12 17.09
C ASP A 114 7.30 -5.25 16.05
N PHE A 115 7.16 -4.91 14.76
CA PHE A 115 7.23 -5.88 13.67
C PHE A 115 8.65 -6.45 13.51
N ASP A 116 8.73 -7.77 13.37
CA ASP A 116 9.97 -8.51 13.14
C ASP A 116 10.32 -8.59 11.65
N ARG A 117 9.29 -8.64 10.79
CA ARG A 117 9.42 -8.78 9.33
C ARG A 117 8.42 -7.93 8.58
N LEU A 118 8.83 -7.51 7.39
CA LEU A 118 7.98 -6.81 6.42
C LEU A 118 7.87 -7.64 5.14
N ILE A 119 6.64 -7.83 4.67
CA ILE A 119 6.34 -8.37 3.34
C ILE A 119 5.59 -7.30 2.59
N VAL A 120 6.14 -6.80 1.50
CA VAL A 120 5.47 -5.81 0.65
C VAL A 120 4.88 -6.52 -0.56
N ILE A 121 3.57 -6.39 -0.72
CA ILE A 121 2.83 -6.98 -1.83
C ILE A 121 2.39 -5.85 -2.75
N ASN A 122 2.88 -5.90 -3.98
CA ASN A 122 2.59 -4.90 -4.99
C ASN A 122 1.72 -5.50 -6.10
N GLY A 123 0.56 -4.91 -6.33
CA GLY A 123 -0.47 -5.41 -7.24
C GLY A 123 -0.29 -4.99 -8.70
N GLY A 124 0.90 -4.68 -9.17
CA GLY A 124 1.13 -4.35 -10.56
C GLY A 124 2.14 -3.24 -10.82
N TYR A 125 2.48 -3.05 -12.08
CA TYR A 125 3.35 -1.98 -12.57
C TYR A 125 2.52 -0.75 -12.98
N PRO A 126 2.98 0.46 -12.69
CA PRO A 126 4.15 0.80 -11.89
C PRO A 126 3.93 0.55 -10.39
N ALA A 127 4.93 -0.02 -9.72
CA ALA A 127 4.87 -0.26 -8.29
C ALA A 127 4.35 0.97 -7.55
N SER A 128 3.38 0.76 -6.68
CA SER A 128 2.78 1.81 -5.89
C SER A 128 3.85 2.62 -5.16
N LEU A 129 3.67 3.94 -5.15
CA LEU A 129 4.62 4.85 -4.50
C LEU A 129 4.86 4.46 -3.04
N LEU A 130 3.79 4.12 -2.33
CA LEU A 130 3.87 3.78 -0.92
C LEU A 130 4.55 2.43 -0.67
N CYS A 131 4.39 1.45 -1.56
CA CYS A 131 5.11 0.19 -1.45
C CYS A 131 6.63 0.41 -1.57
N ARG A 132 7.09 1.30 -2.45
CA ARG A 132 8.50 1.68 -2.55
C ARG A 132 8.98 2.41 -1.29
N CYS A 133 8.18 3.37 -0.81
CA CYS A 133 8.47 4.09 0.42
C CYS A 133 8.51 3.15 1.64
N ALA A 134 7.65 2.12 1.68
CA ALA A 134 7.63 1.13 2.75
C ALA A 134 8.93 0.32 2.80
N VAL A 135 9.44 -0.12 1.65
CA VAL A 135 10.71 -0.85 1.58
C VAL A 135 11.88 0.00 2.10
N ILE A 136 11.97 1.24 1.62
CA ILE A 136 13.03 2.16 2.03
C ILE A 136 12.87 2.53 3.51
N GLY A 137 11.65 2.87 3.93
CA GLY A 137 11.34 3.21 5.31
C GLY A 137 11.64 2.07 6.28
N TRP A 138 11.37 0.83 5.89
CA TRP A 138 11.78 -0.34 6.67
C TRP A 138 13.28 -0.43 6.84
N LYS A 139 14.05 -0.30 5.75
CA LYS A 139 15.50 -0.31 5.80
C LYS A 139 16.06 0.83 6.67
N MET A 140 15.52 2.04 6.52
CA MET A 140 15.93 3.21 7.29
C MET A 140 15.54 3.12 8.78
N SER A 141 14.53 2.35 9.12
CA SER A 141 14.15 2.11 10.52
C SER A 141 15.14 1.24 11.30
N GLY A 142 16.16 0.69 10.64
CA GLY A 142 17.19 -0.18 11.23
C GLY A 142 16.79 -1.66 11.31
N LYS A 143 15.64 -2.03 10.76
CA LYS A 143 15.16 -3.41 10.72
C LYS A 143 15.80 -4.19 9.56
N LYS A 144 16.22 -5.43 9.81
CA LYS A 144 17.11 -6.17 8.87
C LYS A 144 16.37 -7.11 7.92
N THR A 145 15.15 -7.56 8.25
CA THR A 145 14.46 -8.62 7.51
C THR A 145 13.22 -8.09 6.79
N GLY A 146 13.23 -8.13 5.47
CA GLY A 146 12.10 -7.77 4.63
C GLY A 146 12.10 -8.56 3.33
N ALA A 147 10.92 -8.83 2.79
CA ALA A 147 10.73 -9.44 1.48
C ALA A 147 9.80 -8.56 0.63
N ILE A 148 10.08 -8.49 -0.66
CA ILE A 148 9.23 -7.81 -1.65
C ILE A 148 8.68 -8.90 -2.57
N LEU A 149 7.36 -8.97 -2.65
CA LEU A 149 6.67 -9.80 -3.63
C LEU A 149 6.03 -8.87 -4.65
N SER A 150 6.54 -8.87 -5.87
CA SER A 150 5.94 -8.14 -6.98
C SER A 150 5.24 -9.12 -7.91
N PHE A 151 4.00 -8.80 -8.28
CA PHE A 151 3.25 -9.53 -9.28
C PHE A 151 3.32 -8.73 -10.59
N ASN A 152 3.96 -9.32 -11.60
CA ASN A 152 3.83 -8.83 -12.97
C ASN A 152 2.63 -9.55 -13.59
N ASN A 153 1.62 -8.79 -13.97
CA ASN A 153 0.55 -9.27 -14.85
C ASN A 153 1.05 -9.24 -16.28
#